data_e2419a7d0eb3143f051a97ed7a824811
#
_entry.id   e2419a7d0eb3143f051a97ed7a824811
#
_cell.length_a   1.000
_cell.length_b   1.000
_cell.length_c   1.000
_cell.angle_alpha   90.00
_cell.angle_beta   90.00
_cell.angle_gamma   90.00
#
_symmetry.space_group_name_H-M   'P 1'
#
loop_
_entity.id
_entity.type
_entity.pdbx_description
1 polymer ?
#
loop_
_entity_poly.entity_id
_entity_poly.type
_entity_poly.pdbx_seq_one_letter_code
_entity_poly.pdbx_strand_id
1 'polypeptide(L)'
;IVQNLLSRARSAGIAMVLCTQGPKDWIDKDGNDFAKLVQNTNVAMIMKQGEPESAQLCADFIGNTEYMSASIGIEGGGTLRKETENIVSQDELRGLGVGEMILRVSTPYVRTEWVQVSQRDPKLVAGYRDSGPGLARPPI
;
A
#
# COMPACT_ATOMS: atom_id res chain seq x y z
N ILE A 1 -13.95 13.98 10.42
CA ILE A 1 -14.82 14.28 9.25
C ILE A 1 -14.61 13.21 8.16
N VAL A 2 -13.38 12.89 7.76
CA VAL A 2 -13.07 11.93 6.68
C VAL A 2 -13.62 10.53 6.97
N GLN A 3 -13.53 10.04 8.20
CA GLN A 3 -14.02 8.72 8.60
C GLN A 3 -15.52 8.56 8.45
N ASN A 4 -16.29 9.57 8.87
CA ASN A 4 -17.75 9.58 8.69
C ASN A 4 -18.13 9.60 7.21
N LEU A 5 -17.31 10.25 6.38
CA LEU A 5 -17.50 10.28 4.94
C LEU A 5 -17.23 8.90 4.32
N LEU A 6 -16.13 8.23 4.71
CA LEU A 6 -15.78 6.89 4.21
C LEU A 6 -16.84 5.84 4.53
N SER A 7 -17.34 5.81 5.76
CA SER A 7 -18.37 4.84 6.14
C SER A 7 -19.69 5.07 5.39
N ARG A 8 -20.09 6.33 5.21
CA ARG A 8 -21.30 6.70 4.47
C ARG A 8 -21.17 6.48 2.96
N ALA A 9 -19.99 6.79 2.39
CA ALA A 9 -19.72 6.55 0.98
C ALA A 9 -19.83 5.06 0.62
N ARG A 10 -19.30 4.18 1.47
CA ARG A 10 -19.39 2.74 1.29
C ARG A 10 -20.85 2.25 1.27
N SER A 11 -21.68 2.69 2.21
CA SER A 11 -23.10 2.32 2.24
C SER A 11 -23.90 2.89 1.06
N ALA A 12 -23.46 4.00 0.49
CA ALA A 12 -24.05 4.61 -0.69
C ALA A 12 -23.50 4.06 -2.03
N GLY A 13 -22.58 3.08 -2.00
CA GLY A 13 -21.97 2.52 -3.21
C GLY A 13 -21.00 3.49 -3.92
N ILE A 14 -20.48 4.49 -3.20
CA ILE A 14 -19.54 5.49 -3.75
C ILE A 14 -18.12 5.01 -3.54
N ALA A 15 -17.35 4.90 -4.63
CA ALA A 15 -15.91 4.68 -4.56
C ALA A 15 -15.18 6.00 -4.24
N MET A 16 -14.23 5.95 -3.30
CA MET A 16 -13.41 7.09 -2.93
C MET A 16 -11.94 6.79 -3.15
N VAL A 17 -11.21 7.78 -3.65
CA VAL A 17 -9.76 7.76 -3.75
C VAL A 17 -9.22 8.90 -2.89
N LEU A 18 -8.36 8.55 -1.96
CA LEU A 18 -7.71 9.49 -1.06
C LEU A 18 -6.21 9.49 -1.35
N CYS A 19 -5.63 10.67 -1.47
CA CYS A 19 -4.20 10.84 -1.67
C CYS A 19 -3.63 11.70 -0.55
N THR A 20 -2.46 11.32 -0.06
CA THR A 20 -1.71 12.06 0.95
C THR A 20 -0.22 11.96 0.67
N GLN A 21 0.57 12.87 1.19
CA GLN A 21 2.03 12.83 1.07
C GLN A 21 2.64 11.81 2.04
N GLY A 22 1.98 11.55 3.16
CA GLY A 22 2.42 10.56 4.13
C GLY A 22 1.33 10.19 5.13
N PRO A 23 1.47 9.06 5.83
CA PRO A 23 0.50 8.61 6.82
C PRO A 23 0.34 9.59 7.98
N LYS A 24 1.34 10.42 8.28
CA LYS A 24 1.29 11.42 9.35
C LYS A 24 0.25 12.51 9.11
N ASP A 25 -0.11 12.79 7.86
CA ASP A 25 -1.18 13.76 7.53
C ASP A 25 -2.55 13.32 8.07
N TRP A 26 -2.68 12.03 8.42
CA TRP A 26 -3.90 11.41 8.94
C TRP A 26 -3.83 11.04 10.42
N ILE A 27 -2.75 11.43 11.10
CA ILE A 27 -2.59 11.22 12.54
C ILE A 27 -3.09 12.47 13.25
N ASP A 28 -4.24 12.35 13.92
CA ASP A 28 -4.71 13.38 14.83
C ASP A 28 -3.99 13.29 16.19
N LYS A 29 -4.37 14.18 17.12
CA LYS A 29 -3.79 14.23 18.47
C LYS A 29 -3.93 12.93 19.25
N ASP A 30 -4.88 12.07 18.87
CA ASP A 30 -5.17 10.80 19.52
C ASP A 30 -4.53 9.60 18.79
N GLY A 31 -3.82 9.83 17.69
CA GLY A 31 -3.05 8.79 16.95
C GLY A 31 -3.88 7.74 16.21
N ASN A 32 -5.21 7.86 16.22
CA ASN A 32 -6.10 6.78 15.78
C ASN A 32 -6.65 6.91 14.36
N ASP A 33 -6.51 8.07 13.71
CA ASP A 33 -7.20 8.30 12.44
C ASP A 33 -6.60 7.52 11.28
N PHE A 34 -5.29 7.33 11.25
CA PHE A 34 -4.64 6.50 10.23
C PHE A 34 -5.11 5.03 10.30
N ALA A 35 -5.13 4.44 11.48
CA ALA A 35 -5.58 3.06 11.66
C ALA A 35 -7.03 2.84 11.21
N LYS A 36 -7.91 3.77 11.51
CA LYS A 36 -9.32 3.74 11.08
C LYS A 36 -9.48 3.95 9.58
N LEU A 37 -8.66 4.82 8.98
CA LEU A 37 -8.63 5.04 7.55
C LEU A 37 -8.26 3.74 6.83
N VAL A 38 -7.21 3.10 7.29
CA VAL A 38 -6.68 1.85 6.77
C VAL A 38 -7.70 0.71 6.83
N GLN A 39 -8.45 0.58 7.93
CA GLN A 39 -9.49 -0.44 8.08
C GLN A 39 -10.62 -0.30 7.03
N ASN A 40 -10.84 0.91 6.52
CA ASN A 40 -11.86 1.19 5.51
C ASN A 40 -11.32 1.21 4.07
N THR A 41 -10.03 0.94 3.89
CA THR A 41 -9.36 0.99 2.59
C THR A 41 -9.18 -0.43 2.04
N ASN A 42 -9.72 -0.68 0.85
CA ASN A 42 -9.58 -1.98 0.18
C ASN A 42 -8.28 -2.08 -0.63
N VAL A 43 -7.81 -0.96 -1.16
CA VAL A 43 -6.61 -0.89 -1.99
C VAL A 43 -5.76 0.27 -1.51
N ALA A 44 -4.52 0.00 -1.18
CA ALA A 44 -3.52 1.02 -0.84
C ALA A 44 -2.35 0.96 -1.81
N MET A 45 -1.96 2.13 -2.31
CA MET A 45 -0.80 2.33 -3.15
C MET A 45 0.22 3.14 -2.35
N ILE A 46 1.30 2.51 -1.97
CA ILE A 46 2.33 3.11 -1.12
C ILE A 46 3.56 3.37 -1.99
N MET A 47 3.84 4.64 -2.21
CA MET A 47 5.03 5.11 -2.89
C MET A 47 6.16 5.36 -1.88
N LYS A 48 7.32 5.79 -2.37
CA LYS A 48 8.48 6.11 -1.55
C LYS A 48 8.11 6.97 -0.33
N GLN A 49 8.53 6.51 0.84
CA GLN A 49 8.38 7.24 2.10
C GLN A 49 9.76 7.78 2.52
N GLY A 50 9.94 9.10 2.48
CA GLY A 50 11.22 9.71 2.84
C GLY A 50 11.51 9.71 4.34
N GLU A 51 10.46 9.79 5.14
CA GLU A 51 10.54 9.90 6.59
C GLU A 51 10.51 8.52 7.26
N PRO A 52 11.43 8.22 8.20
CA PRO A 52 11.51 6.90 8.85
C PRO A 52 10.22 6.47 9.54
N GLU A 53 9.59 7.37 10.31
CA GLU A 53 8.37 7.05 11.04
C GLU A 53 7.19 6.76 10.10
N SER A 54 7.06 7.51 9.01
CA SER A 54 6.05 7.28 7.98
C SER A 54 6.29 5.94 7.27
N ALA A 55 7.55 5.61 6.98
CA ALA A 55 7.91 4.33 6.38
C ALA A 55 7.60 3.16 7.32
N GLN A 56 7.86 3.30 8.63
CA GLN A 56 7.52 2.28 9.62
C GLN A 56 6.01 2.07 9.72
N LEU A 57 5.22 3.14 9.78
CA LEU A 57 3.75 3.05 9.78
C LEU A 57 3.21 2.34 8.55
N CYS A 58 3.80 2.59 7.38
CA CYS A 58 3.43 1.90 6.15
C CYS A 58 3.85 0.42 6.17
N ALA A 59 5.04 0.09 6.69
CA ALA A 59 5.51 -1.28 6.83
C ALA A 59 4.60 -2.09 7.75
N ASP A 60 4.25 -1.53 8.90
CA ASP A 60 3.32 -2.16 9.87
C ASP A 60 1.93 -2.35 9.27
N PHE A 61 1.46 -1.40 8.46
CA PHE A 61 0.21 -1.51 7.74
C PHE A 61 0.22 -2.60 6.67
N ILE A 62 1.30 -2.76 5.93
CA ILE A 62 1.44 -3.83 4.92
C ILE A 62 1.32 -5.18 5.62
N GLY A 63 1.92 -5.33 6.80
CA GLY A 63 1.83 -6.50 7.63
C GLY A 63 3.13 -7.26 7.77
N ASN A 64 3.06 -8.32 8.54
CA ASN A 64 4.22 -9.13 8.91
C ASN A 64 4.07 -10.55 8.38
N THR A 65 5.21 -11.19 8.12
CA THR A 65 5.33 -12.62 7.87
C THR A 65 6.07 -13.29 9.01
N GLU A 66 5.74 -14.53 9.26
CA GLU A 66 6.42 -15.36 10.27
C GLU A 66 7.33 -16.35 9.58
N TYR A 67 8.55 -16.47 10.03
CA TYR A 67 9.49 -17.48 9.56
C TYR A 67 10.19 -18.18 10.72
N MET A 68 10.71 -19.36 10.44
CA MET A 68 11.47 -20.14 11.40
C MET A 68 12.96 -19.86 11.17
N SER A 69 13.61 -19.23 12.13
CA SER A 69 15.07 -19.10 12.14
C SER A 69 15.70 -20.26 12.89
N ALA A 70 16.74 -20.84 12.33
CA ALA A 70 17.53 -21.90 12.96
C ALA A 70 18.91 -21.37 13.29
N SER A 71 19.27 -21.34 14.56
CA SER A 71 20.65 -21.07 14.98
C SER A 71 21.33 -22.37 15.40
N ILE A 72 22.48 -22.66 14.80
CA ILE A 72 23.31 -23.83 15.16
C ILE A 72 24.44 -23.33 16.02
N GLY A 73 24.50 -23.76 17.26
CA GLY A 73 25.64 -23.50 18.17
C GLY A 73 26.86 -24.34 17.77
N ILE A 74 28.06 -23.81 18.04
CA ILE A 74 29.33 -24.47 17.73
C ILE A 74 29.46 -25.83 18.47
N GLU A 75 28.72 -26.05 19.52
CA GLU A 75 28.71 -27.30 20.31
C GLU A 75 27.59 -28.29 19.91
N GLY A 76 26.96 -28.11 18.74
CA GLY A 76 26.02 -29.07 18.18
C GLY A 76 24.57 -28.96 18.69
N GLY A 77 24.25 -27.93 19.49
CA GLY A 77 22.86 -27.62 19.89
C GLY A 77 22.22 -26.67 18.87
N GLY A 78 21.10 -27.03 18.27
CA GLY A 78 20.31 -26.17 17.40
C GLY A 78 19.07 -25.64 18.12
N THR A 79 18.79 -24.35 17.99
CA THR A 79 17.53 -23.74 18.48
C THR A 79 16.71 -23.25 17.29
N LEU A 80 15.46 -23.72 17.22
CA LEU A 80 14.47 -23.17 16.28
C LEU A 80 13.70 -22.06 16.99
N ARG A 81 13.71 -20.86 16.39
CA ARG A 81 12.94 -19.72 16.89
C ARG A 81 11.99 -19.25 15.81
N LYS A 82 10.76 -18.99 16.19
CA LYS A 82 9.80 -18.31 15.35
C LYS A 82 10.09 -16.81 15.41
N GLU A 83 10.35 -16.22 14.30
CA GLU A 83 10.60 -14.77 14.15
C GLU A 83 9.55 -14.15 13.25
N THR A 84 9.27 -12.89 13.51
CA THR A 84 8.30 -12.10 12.76
C THR A 84 9.04 -10.96 12.08
N GLU A 85 8.83 -10.79 10.80
CA GLU A 85 9.44 -9.73 10.00
C GLU A 85 8.39 -9.03 9.15
N ASN A 86 8.56 -7.74 8.88
CA ASN A 86 7.68 -7.01 7.98
C ASN A 86 7.79 -7.60 6.57
N ILE A 87 6.65 -7.77 5.87
CA ILE A 87 6.60 -8.23 4.48
C ILE A 87 7.38 -7.29 3.57
N VAL A 88 7.33 -5.99 3.87
CA VAL A 88 8.14 -4.94 3.24
C VAL A 88 8.76 -4.12 4.37
N SER A 89 10.06 -4.05 4.37
CA SER A 89 10.80 -3.33 5.42
C SER A 89 10.70 -1.80 5.24
N GLN A 90 10.95 -1.09 6.33
CA GLN A 90 11.07 0.37 6.32
C GLN A 90 12.11 0.86 5.30
N ASP A 91 13.23 0.17 5.19
CA ASP A 91 14.31 0.58 4.29
C ASP A 91 13.96 0.36 2.82
N GLU A 92 13.23 -0.70 2.51
CA GLU A 92 12.70 -0.94 1.17
C GLU A 92 11.73 0.17 0.75
N LEU A 93 10.81 0.58 1.63
CA LEU A 93 9.89 1.69 1.35
C LEU A 93 10.60 3.03 1.14
N ARG A 94 11.72 3.23 1.83
CA ARG A 94 12.56 4.43 1.64
C ARG A 94 13.42 4.35 0.40
N GLY A 95 13.74 3.13 -0.04
CA GLY A 95 14.55 2.85 -1.23
C GLY A 95 13.77 2.87 -2.54
N LEU A 96 12.44 2.91 -2.53
CA LEU A 96 11.62 2.91 -3.75
C LEU A 96 12.04 4.00 -4.73
N GLY A 97 12.15 3.61 -5.99
CA GLY A 97 12.48 4.50 -7.09
C GLY A 97 11.28 5.29 -7.62
N VAL A 98 11.54 6.11 -8.63
CA VAL A 98 10.48 6.86 -9.32
C VAL A 98 9.58 5.89 -10.09
N GLY A 99 8.28 5.95 -9.81
CA GLY A 99 7.28 5.07 -10.41
C GLY A 99 7.16 3.70 -9.76
N GLU A 100 7.97 3.39 -8.75
CA GLU A 100 7.83 2.18 -7.95
C GLU A 100 6.84 2.40 -6.81
N MET A 101 6.04 1.39 -6.54
CA MET A 101 5.08 1.40 -5.44
C MET A 101 4.83 -0.01 -4.91
N ILE A 102 4.38 -0.07 -3.68
CA ILE A 102 3.79 -1.27 -3.11
C ILE A 102 2.27 -1.16 -3.21
N LEU A 103 1.67 -2.12 -3.87
CA LEU A 103 0.22 -2.25 -3.97
C LEU A 103 -0.24 -3.29 -2.94
N ARG A 104 -1.06 -2.86 -1.98
CA ARG A 104 -1.73 -3.75 -1.04
C ARG A 104 -3.21 -3.78 -1.33
N VAL A 105 -3.73 -4.98 -1.58
CA VAL A 105 -5.16 -5.24 -1.79
C VAL A 105 -5.67 -6.08 -0.63
N SER A 106 -6.78 -5.66 -0.02
CA SER A 106 -7.34 -6.33 1.16
C SER A 106 -8.53 -7.24 0.83
N THR A 107 -9.15 -7.09 -0.34
CA THR A 107 -10.35 -7.82 -0.72
C THR A 107 -10.21 -8.37 -2.15
N PRO A 108 -10.58 -9.64 -2.46
CA PRO A 108 -11.13 -10.66 -1.55
C PRO A 108 -10.09 -11.33 -0.65
N TYR A 109 -8.81 -11.27 -0.99
CA TYR A 109 -7.69 -11.80 -0.21
C TYR A 109 -6.65 -10.71 -0.01
N VAL A 110 -5.98 -10.73 1.13
CA VAL A 110 -4.83 -9.84 1.36
C VAL A 110 -3.69 -10.27 0.45
N ARG A 111 -3.21 -9.34 -0.38
CA ARG A 111 -2.03 -9.53 -1.22
C ARG A 111 -1.22 -8.26 -1.29
N THR A 112 0.07 -8.41 -1.39
CA THR A 112 1.04 -7.33 -1.53
C THR A 112 1.85 -7.57 -2.79
N GLU A 113 1.94 -6.58 -3.64
CA GLU A 113 2.64 -6.66 -4.93
C GLU A 113 3.55 -5.45 -5.11
N TRP A 114 4.74 -5.68 -5.67
CA TRP A 114 5.61 -4.62 -6.18
C TRP A 114 5.14 -4.24 -7.57
N VAL A 115 4.89 -2.96 -7.75
CA VAL A 115 4.38 -2.44 -9.02
C VAL A 115 5.28 -1.32 -9.51
N GLN A 116 5.61 -1.37 -10.78
CA GLN A 116 6.28 -0.27 -11.46
C GLN A 116 5.32 0.40 -12.43
N VAL A 117 5.12 1.71 -12.24
CA VAL A 117 4.34 2.53 -13.18
C VAL A 117 5.30 3.11 -14.20
N SER A 118 5.15 2.68 -15.44
CA SER A 118 5.88 3.28 -16.56
C SER A 118 5.20 4.56 -17.01
N GLN A 119 6.00 5.55 -17.40
CA GLN A 119 5.47 6.73 -18.05
C GLN A 119 4.81 6.32 -19.37
N ARG A 120 3.55 6.70 -19.53
CA ARG A 120 2.83 6.41 -20.78
C ARG A 120 3.48 7.18 -21.93
N ASP A 121 3.69 6.51 -23.07
CA ASP A 121 4.21 7.17 -24.26
C ASP A 121 3.30 8.36 -24.64
N PRO A 122 3.85 9.58 -24.74
CA PRO A 122 3.06 10.75 -25.12
C PRO A 122 2.32 10.58 -26.45
N LYS A 123 2.86 9.79 -27.38
CA LYS A 123 2.22 9.50 -28.68
C LYS A 123 0.94 8.68 -28.52
N LEU A 124 0.90 7.75 -27.54
CA LEU A 124 -0.31 7.00 -27.24
C LEU A 124 -1.39 7.86 -26.59
N VAL A 125 -0.99 8.88 -25.84
CA VAL A 125 -1.93 9.85 -25.23
C VAL A 125 -2.49 10.78 -26.29
N ALA A 126 -1.68 11.24 -27.25
CA ALA A 126 -2.11 12.07 -28.36
C ALA A 126 -3.15 11.34 -29.24
N GLY A 127 -2.89 10.08 -29.62
CA GLY A 127 -3.84 9.26 -30.37
C GLY A 127 -5.17 9.02 -29.65
N TYR A 128 -5.18 9.01 -28.32
CA TYR A 128 -6.41 8.89 -27.53
C TYR A 128 -7.25 10.17 -27.52
N ARG A 129 -6.64 11.34 -27.68
CA ARG A 129 -7.36 12.63 -27.76
C ARG A 129 -8.03 12.85 -29.11
N ASP A 130 -7.48 12.27 -30.18
CA ASP A 130 -7.98 12.42 -31.54
C ASP A 130 -9.07 11.41 -31.92
N SER A 131 -9.25 10.33 -31.17
CA SER A 131 -10.40 9.46 -31.31
C SER A 131 -11.62 10.12 -30.64
N GLY A 132 -12.39 10.87 -31.43
CA GLY A 132 -13.58 11.65 -31.02
C GLY A 132 -14.58 10.86 -30.16
N PRO A 133 -15.77 11.43 -29.81
CA PRO A 133 -16.69 10.94 -28.78
C PRO A 133 -17.37 9.63 -29.18
N GLY A 134 -16.61 8.56 -29.16
CA GLY A 134 -17.09 7.24 -29.62
C GLY A 134 -16.36 6.06 -29.01
N LEU A 135 -15.88 6.17 -27.77
CA LEU A 135 -15.36 5.00 -27.06
C LEU A 135 -16.50 4.04 -26.74
N ALA A 136 -16.68 3.05 -27.61
CA ALA A 136 -17.46 1.86 -27.29
C ALA A 136 -16.87 1.25 -26.01
N ARG A 137 -17.70 1.09 -24.97
CA ARG A 137 -17.34 0.34 -23.77
C ARG A 137 -16.96 -1.07 -24.22
N PRO A 138 -15.86 -1.67 -23.71
CA PRO A 138 -15.61 -3.07 -23.97
C PRO A 138 -16.79 -3.88 -23.41
N PRO A 139 -17.21 -4.95 -24.07
CA PRO A 139 -18.27 -5.82 -23.58
C PRO A 139 -17.85 -6.38 -22.22
N ILE A 140 -18.80 -6.37 -21.30
CA ILE A 140 -18.70 -6.93 -19.95
C ILE A 140 -18.55 -8.45 -20.05
#